data_ddc7350d9e2713111385becd3160620c
#
_entry.id   ddc7350d9e2713111385becd3160620c
#
_cell.length_a   1.000
_cell.length_b   1.000
_cell.length_c   1.000
_cell.angle_alpha   90.00
_cell.angle_beta   90.00
_cell.angle_gamma   90.00
#
_symmetry.space_group_name_H-M   'P 1'
#
loop_
_entity.id
_entity.type
_entity.pdbx_description
1 polymer ?
#
loop_
_entity_poly.entity_id
_entity_poly.type
_entity_poly.pdbx_seq_one_letter_code
_entity_poly.pdbx_strand_id
1 'polypeptide(L)'
;MHIPTRSALRFSGVLLALAVVGCGGSSGTPTAPPVTDPNQIIALSATGMAAVQTVHFEAAVSGSVNIGALGSSGSALGLSGPLKLDSTTASGDFDIQKRAFHIAASMPVLLSLSADIIQVDGFQYTKISLVGTKYTKSSASTLPIASAAPNATLDLASTVTSLQSSLTASGAKATLVGHDQVDGRDAYHVTVSVPTDLINQEVGALGGAAASGVAIDSVTVDYWVYVDSLNPAKLELKANSATVGNLTVTLILTRYNQPVSIKAPADSEIEAGQ
;
A
#
# COMPACT_ATOMS: atom_id res chain seq x y z
N MET A 1 54.97 -56.41 -15.50
CA MET A 1 56.32 -56.60 -14.92
C MET A 1 56.40 -55.69 -13.70
N HIS A 2 56.57 -56.23 -12.54
CA HIS A 2 56.87 -55.68 -11.22
C HIS A 2 55.77 -54.92 -10.42
N ILE A 3 55.15 -55.71 -9.54
CA ILE A 3 54.75 -55.31 -8.16
C ILE A 3 56.02 -55.35 -7.30
N PRO A 4 56.22 -54.50 -6.27
CA PRO A 4 55.82 -54.81 -4.92
C PRO A 4 55.50 -53.50 -4.10
N THR A 5 55.11 -53.43 -2.90
CA THR A 5 54.86 -54.28 -1.73
C THR A 5 54.31 -53.37 -0.61
N ARG A 6 53.43 -53.86 0.15
CA ARG A 6 52.91 -53.57 1.50
C ARG A 6 53.78 -52.72 2.44
N SER A 7 53.14 -51.84 3.19
CA SER A 7 53.44 -51.68 4.62
C SER A 7 52.20 -51.23 5.39
N ALA A 8 51.77 -52.09 6.26
CA ALA A 8 50.77 -51.86 7.29
C ALA A 8 51.40 -51.08 8.46
N LEU A 9 50.76 -50.08 8.95
CA LEU A 9 51.07 -49.56 10.28
C LEU A 9 49.77 -49.44 11.10
N ARG A 10 49.68 -50.30 12.09
CA ARG A 10 48.68 -50.32 13.14
C ARG A 10 49.03 -49.17 14.09
N PHE A 11 48.05 -48.33 14.41
CA PHE A 11 48.12 -47.55 15.67
C PHE A 11 46.80 -47.70 16.43
N SER A 12 47.00 -48.16 17.63
CA SER A 12 46.02 -48.47 18.66
C SER A 12 45.32 -47.21 19.17
N GLY A 13 44.11 -47.46 19.57
CA GLY A 13 43.12 -46.74 20.30
C GLY A 13 43.51 -45.71 21.34
N VAL A 14 42.69 -44.71 21.39
CA VAL A 14 42.29 -44.03 22.64
C VAL A 14 40.82 -43.71 22.50
N LEU A 15 39.98 -44.44 23.21
CA LEU A 15 38.61 -44.05 23.48
C LEU A 15 38.63 -42.86 24.43
N LEU A 16 38.32 -41.67 23.95
CA LEU A 16 38.01 -40.55 24.80
C LEU A 16 36.48 -40.36 24.78
N ALA A 17 35.84 -40.83 25.85
CA ALA A 17 34.44 -40.59 26.12
C ALA A 17 34.26 -39.11 26.50
N LEU A 18 33.82 -38.28 25.55
CA LEU A 18 33.32 -36.93 25.85
C LEU A 18 31.84 -37.05 26.23
N ALA A 19 31.56 -36.84 27.50
CA ALA A 19 30.23 -36.60 28.01
C ALA A 19 29.72 -35.28 27.42
N VAL A 20 28.80 -35.35 26.45
CA VAL A 20 28.08 -34.20 25.97
C VAL A 20 27.05 -33.83 27.04
N VAL A 21 27.38 -32.88 27.89
CA VAL A 21 26.40 -32.17 28.70
C VAL A 21 25.52 -31.40 27.75
N GLY A 22 24.34 -31.95 27.46
CA GLY A 22 23.30 -31.27 26.68
C GLY A 22 22.76 -30.09 27.48
N CYS A 23 23.34 -28.91 27.28
CA CYS A 23 22.59 -27.66 27.47
C CYS A 23 21.62 -27.54 26.34
N GLY A 24 20.32 -27.68 26.61
CA GLY A 24 19.24 -27.34 25.73
C GLY A 24 19.23 -25.82 25.47
N GLY A 25 20.07 -25.40 24.53
CA GLY A 25 19.98 -24.08 23.92
C GLY A 25 18.94 -24.18 22.84
N SER A 26 17.78 -23.56 23.03
CA SER A 26 16.89 -23.19 21.95
C SER A 26 17.74 -22.47 20.88
N SER A 27 17.86 -23.09 19.72
CA SER A 27 18.44 -22.46 18.53
C SER A 27 17.53 -21.30 18.10
N GLY A 28 17.64 -20.19 18.81
CA GLY A 28 17.09 -18.94 18.35
C GLY A 28 17.80 -18.60 17.05
N THR A 29 17.08 -18.58 15.95
CA THR A 29 17.54 -17.97 14.71
C THR A 29 18.12 -16.61 15.07
N PRO A 30 19.35 -16.25 14.64
CA PRO A 30 19.91 -14.95 14.94
C PRO A 30 18.96 -13.90 14.38
N THR A 31 18.23 -13.23 15.25
CA THR A 31 17.39 -12.11 14.89
C THR A 31 18.32 -11.00 14.42
N ALA A 32 18.17 -10.55 13.20
CA ALA A 32 18.91 -9.39 12.70
C ALA A 32 18.73 -8.24 13.69
N PRO A 33 19.77 -7.41 13.93
CA PRO A 33 19.62 -6.27 14.83
C PRO A 33 18.46 -5.39 14.36
N PRO A 34 17.67 -4.84 15.29
CA PRO A 34 16.53 -4.00 14.97
C PRO A 34 16.97 -2.79 14.15
N VAL A 35 16.25 -2.49 13.09
CA VAL A 35 16.48 -1.28 12.27
C VAL A 35 15.95 -0.07 13.07
N THR A 36 16.80 0.91 13.30
CA THR A 36 16.46 2.11 14.09
C THR A 36 16.43 3.40 13.29
N ASP A 37 16.98 3.39 12.09
CA ASP A 37 16.95 4.53 11.17
C ASP A 37 15.62 4.52 10.39
N PRO A 38 14.75 5.55 10.56
CA PRO A 38 13.48 5.63 9.88
C PRO A 38 13.60 5.66 8.35
N ASN A 39 14.63 6.29 7.81
CA ASN A 39 14.86 6.32 6.36
C ASN A 39 15.25 4.94 5.84
N GLN A 40 16.03 4.18 6.61
CA GLN A 40 16.37 2.81 6.27
C GLN A 40 15.14 1.89 6.32
N ILE A 41 14.25 2.06 7.30
CA ILE A 41 12.97 1.31 7.38
C ILE A 41 12.15 1.55 6.11
N ILE A 42 11.97 2.80 5.70
CA ILE A 42 11.24 3.17 4.48
C ILE A 42 11.90 2.56 3.23
N ALA A 43 13.22 2.64 3.12
CA ALA A 43 13.97 2.10 1.98
C ALA A 43 13.87 0.56 1.88
N LEU A 44 13.98 -0.13 3.00
CA LEU A 44 13.83 -1.58 3.07
C LEU A 44 12.40 -2.02 2.73
N SER A 45 11.42 -1.25 3.15
CA SER A 45 10.01 -1.49 2.80
C SER A 45 9.76 -1.36 1.30
N ALA A 46 10.33 -0.37 0.63
CA ALA A 46 10.26 -0.24 -0.82
C ALA A 46 10.90 -1.45 -1.54
N THR A 47 12.04 -1.94 -1.01
CA THR A 47 12.69 -3.15 -1.53
C THR A 47 11.83 -4.40 -1.33
N GLY A 48 11.18 -4.52 -0.16
CA GLY A 48 10.26 -5.62 0.14
C GLY A 48 9.09 -5.68 -0.85
N MET A 49 8.53 -4.53 -1.19
CA MET A 49 7.44 -4.42 -2.17
C MET A 49 7.80 -4.93 -3.57
N ALA A 50 9.05 -4.83 -3.98
CA ALA A 50 9.48 -5.32 -5.30
C ALA A 50 9.35 -6.85 -5.46
N ALA A 51 9.31 -7.59 -4.36
CA ALA A 51 9.12 -9.05 -4.35
C ALA A 51 7.66 -9.48 -4.18
N VAL A 52 6.73 -8.54 -4.01
CA VAL A 52 5.31 -8.81 -3.79
C VAL A 52 4.65 -9.24 -5.10
N GLN A 53 3.97 -10.37 -5.07
CA GLN A 53 3.20 -10.91 -6.19
C GLN A 53 1.71 -10.63 -6.05
N THR A 54 1.21 -10.75 -4.83
CA THR A 54 -0.21 -10.47 -4.50
C THR A 54 -0.29 -9.73 -3.18
N VAL A 55 -1.32 -8.91 -3.03
CA VAL A 55 -1.58 -8.19 -1.79
C VAL A 55 -3.07 -7.88 -1.66
N HIS A 56 -3.58 -7.97 -0.44
CA HIS A 56 -4.89 -7.45 -0.07
C HIS A 56 -4.75 -6.08 0.57
N PHE A 57 -5.68 -5.18 0.24
CA PHE A 57 -5.75 -3.88 0.89
C PHE A 57 -7.14 -3.60 1.46
N GLU A 58 -7.15 -2.84 2.53
CA GLU A 58 -8.34 -2.20 3.09
C GLU A 58 -8.04 -0.72 3.24
N ALA A 59 -8.94 0.13 2.74
CA ALA A 59 -8.83 1.57 2.84
C ALA A 59 -10.08 2.16 3.52
N ALA A 60 -9.87 3.15 4.34
CA ALA A 60 -10.92 3.93 4.97
C ALA A 60 -10.60 5.41 4.84
N VAL A 61 -11.65 6.19 4.60
CA VAL A 61 -11.56 7.65 4.57
C VAL A 61 -12.53 8.19 5.63
N SER A 62 -12.04 9.12 6.43
CA SER A 62 -12.84 9.80 7.45
C SER A 62 -12.52 11.29 7.46
N GLY A 63 -13.41 12.05 8.11
CA GLY A 63 -13.26 13.49 8.23
C GLY A 63 -14.38 14.25 7.54
N SER A 64 -14.16 15.54 7.32
CA SER A 64 -15.15 16.44 6.74
C SER A 64 -14.49 17.37 5.74
N VAL A 65 -15.08 17.45 4.54
CA VAL A 65 -14.60 18.32 3.47
C VAL A 65 -15.69 19.34 3.11
N ASN A 66 -15.35 20.59 3.10
CA ASN A 66 -16.27 21.66 2.64
C ASN A 66 -16.28 21.69 1.12
N ILE A 67 -17.32 21.11 0.53
CA ILE A 67 -17.50 21.04 -0.93
C ILE A 67 -17.57 22.43 -1.55
N GLY A 68 -18.16 23.41 -0.86
CA GLY A 68 -18.24 24.80 -1.36
C GLY A 68 -16.85 25.44 -1.56
N ALA A 69 -15.85 25.03 -0.77
CA ALA A 69 -14.49 25.52 -0.91
C ALA A 69 -13.75 24.96 -2.13
N LEU A 70 -14.27 23.90 -2.76
CA LEU A 70 -13.73 23.29 -3.98
C LEU A 70 -14.20 24.01 -5.25
N GLY A 71 -14.90 25.14 -5.13
CA GLY A 71 -15.33 25.96 -6.25
C GLY A 71 -16.28 25.26 -7.22
N SER A 72 -16.05 25.43 -8.54
CA SER A 72 -16.90 24.86 -9.58
C SER A 72 -16.97 23.33 -9.56
N SER A 73 -15.93 22.66 -9.13
CA SER A 73 -15.91 21.19 -8.99
C SER A 73 -16.89 20.70 -7.93
N GLY A 74 -17.02 21.39 -6.81
CA GLY A 74 -18.00 21.09 -5.77
C GLY A 74 -19.44 21.36 -6.24
N SER A 75 -19.66 22.47 -6.93
CA SER A 75 -20.98 22.87 -7.45
C SER A 75 -21.50 21.90 -8.52
N ALA A 76 -20.63 21.28 -9.32
CA ALA A 76 -21.00 20.31 -10.35
C ALA A 76 -21.65 19.04 -9.76
N LEU A 77 -21.38 18.74 -8.48
CA LEU A 77 -22.00 17.62 -7.76
C LEU A 77 -23.36 17.96 -7.14
N GLY A 78 -23.83 19.21 -7.27
CA GLY A 78 -25.07 19.67 -6.64
C GLY A 78 -25.04 19.68 -5.10
N LEU A 79 -23.86 19.54 -4.51
CA LEU A 79 -23.66 19.49 -3.07
C LEU A 79 -23.15 20.84 -2.57
N SER A 80 -23.64 21.27 -1.38
CA SER A 80 -23.18 22.48 -0.72
C SER A 80 -22.94 22.23 0.77
N GLY A 81 -21.90 22.85 1.32
CA GLY A 81 -21.55 22.72 2.74
C GLY A 81 -20.60 21.56 3.04
N PRO A 82 -20.41 21.24 4.34
CA PRO A 82 -19.49 20.20 4.77
C PRO A 82 -20.04 18.80 4.46
N LEU A 83 -19.24 18.00 3.74
CA LEU A 83 -19.50 16.59 3.47
C LEU A 83 -18.70 15.76 4.47
N LYS A 84 -19.37 14.95 5.29
CA LYS A 84 -18.72 13.98 6.17
C LYS A 84 -18.36 12.72 5.37
N LEU A 85 -17.09 12.34 5.38
CA LEU A 85 -16.58 11.19 4.63
C LEU A 85 -16.50 9.92 5.49
N ASP A 86 -16.97 9.98 6.72
CA ASP A 86 -17.00 8.84 7.63
C ASP A 86 -17.75 7.66 6.98
N SER A 87 -17.24 6.46 7.17
CA SER A 87 -17.75 5.22 6.53
C SER A 87 -17.48 5.09 5.03
N THR A 88 -16.65 5.94 4.43
CA THR A 88 -16.11 5.70 3.09
C THR A 88 -15.02 4.63 3.18
N THR A 89 -15.20 3.52 2.49
CA THR A 89 -14.29 2.38 2.52
C THR A 89 -14.01 1.87 1.12
N ALA A 90 -12.85 1.26 0.95
CA ALA A 90 -12.55 0.44 -0.20
C ALA A 90 -11.72 -0.76 0.24
N SER A 91 -11.90 -1.89 -0.42
CA SER A 91 -11.06 -3.07 -0.20
C SER A 91 -10.86 -3.82 -1.50
N GLY A 92 -9.81 -4.62 -1.55
CA GLY A 92 -9.58 -5.40 -2.76
C GLY A 92 -8.30 -6.21 -2.72
N ASP A 93 -8.10 -6.93 -3.80
CA ASP A 93 -6.95 -7.79 -4.03
C ASP A 93 -6.23 -7.36 -5.30
N PHE A 94 -4.90 -7.40 -5.27
CA PHE A 94 -4.05 -7.23 -6.44
C PHE A 94 -3.28 -8.52 -6.73
N ASP A 95 -3.25 -8.92 -7.99
CA ASP A 95 -2.30 -9.88 -8.56
C ASP A 95 -1.37 -9.10 -9.51
N ILE A 96 -0.19 -8.75 -9.00
CA ILE A 96 0.76 -7.88 -9.70
C ILE A 96 1.33 -8.58 -10.92
N GLN A 97 1.58 -9.90 -10.83
CA GLN A 97 2.12 -10.68 -11.94
C GLN A 97 1.13 -10.78 -13.11
N LYS A 98 -0.15 -11.00 -12.80
CA LYS A 98 -1.20 -11.08 -13.83
C LYS A 98 -1.73 -9.72 -14.24
N ARG A 99 -1.31 -8.62 -13.58
CA ARG A 99 -1.88 -7.28 -13.75
C ARG A 99 -3.39 -7.29 -13.57
N ALA A 100 -3.86 -8.07 -12.61
CA ALA A 100 -5.26 -8.20 -12.27
C ALA A 100 -5.54 -7.59 -10.91
N PHE A 101 -6.73 -7.02 -10.74
CA PHE A 101 -7.20 -6.53 -9.45
C PHE A 101 -8.71 -6.61 -9.36
N HIS A 102 -9.20 -6.67 -8.13
CA HIS A 102 -10.61 -6.49 -7.79
C HIS A 102 -10.70 -5.47 -6.66
N ILE A 103 -11.46 -4.41 -6.85
CA ILE A 103 -11.66 -3.32 -5.89
C ILE A 103 -13.15 -3.12 -5.68
N ALA A 104 -13.60 -3.22 -4.43
CA ALA A 104 -14.94 -2.82 -4.01
C ALA A 104 -14.84 -1.57 -3.13
N ALA A 105 -15.62 -0.54 -3.46
CA ALA A 105 -15.66 0.71 -2.72
C ALA A 105 -17.09 1.07 -2.32
N SER A 106 -17.24 1.73 -1.17
CA SER A 106 -18.51 2.21 -0.64
C SER A 106 -18.37 3.62 -0.09
N MET A 107 -19.26 4.50 -0.50
CA MET A 107 -19.36 5.88 -0.04
C MET A 107 -20.81 6.21 0.34
N PRO A 108 -21.26 5.82 1.54
CA PRO A 108 -22.65 5.95 1.97
C PRO A 108 -23.17 7.39 1.95
N VAL A 109 -22.31 8.34 2.22
CA VAL A 109 -22.62 9.78 2.26
C VAL A 109 -23.06 10.33 0.89
N LEU A 110 -22.65 9.73 -0.21
CA LEU A 110 -23.05 10.09 -1.58
C LEU A 110 -24.13 9.13 -2.07
N LEU A 111 -25.36 9.25 -1.57
CA LEU A 111 -26.52 8.47 -1.98
C LEU A 111 -26.26 6.94 -1.96
N SER A 112 -25.49 6.49 -0.99
CA SER A 112 -25.06 5.08 -0.90
C SER A 112 -24.32 4.59 -2.13
N LEU A 113 -23.47 5.47 -2.71
CA LEU A 113 -22.64 5.12 -3.85
C LEU A 113 -21.77 3.91 -3.51
N SER A 114 -21.84 2.91 -4.37
CA SER A 114 -20.88 1.80 -4.37
C SER A 114 -20.28 1.61 -5.76
N ALA A 115 -19.03 1.23 -5.80
CA ALA A 115 -18.31 0.89 -7.02
C ALA A 115 -17.66 -0.48 -6.86
N ASP A 116 -17.69 -1.26 -7.93
CA ASP A 116 -17.03 -2.55 -8.03
C ASP A 116 -16.24 -2.57 -9.34
N ILE A 117 -14.92 -2.73 -9.25
CA ILE A 117 -14.00 -2.61 -10.38
C ILE A 117 -13.13 -3.85 -10.43
N ILE A 118 -13.20 -4.58 -11.53
CA ILE A 118 -12.40 -5.79 -11.77
C ILE A 118 -11.57 -5.55 -13.02
N GLN A 119 -10.27 -5.78 -12.92
CA GLN A 119 -9.39 -5.84 -14.08
C GLN A 119 -8.80 -7.23 -14.20
N VAL A 120 -9.00 -7.86 -15.33
CA VAL A 120 -8.50 -9.21 -15.62
C VAL A 120 -8.45 -9.43 -17.14
N ASP A 121 -7.45 -10.19 -17.60
CA ASP A 121 -7.29 -10.62 -19.01
C ASP A 121 -7.32 -9.44 -20.02
N GLY A 122 -6.76 -8.28 -19.62
CA GLY A 122 -6.69 -7.10 -20.47
C GLY A 122 -8.00 -6.31 -20.59
N PHE A 123 -9.01 -6.64 -19.80
CA PHE A 123 -10.28 -5.92 -19.71
C PHE A 123 -10.50 -5.36 -18.31
N GLN A 124 -11.23 -4.24 -18.27
CA GLN A 124 -11.75 -3.65 -17.04
C GLN A 124 -13.27 -3.74 -17.06
N TYR A 125 -13.83 -4.18 -15.93
CA TYR A 125 -15.26 -4.26 -15.68
C TYR A 125 -15.58 -3.31 -14.53
N THR A 126 -16.48 -2.36 -14.77
CA THR A 126 -16.84 -1.33 -13.79
C THR A 126 -18.34 -1.34 -13.55
N LYS A 127 -18.75 -1.47 -12.29
CA LYS A 127 -20.13 -1.34 -11.86
C LYS A 127 -20.23 -0.24 -10.81
N ILE A 128 -21.08 0.75 -11.06
CA ILE A 128 -21.33 1.89 -10.17
C ILE A 128 -22.82 1.92 -9.88
N SER A 129 -23.21 1.87 -8.61
CA SER A 129 -24.62 1.73 -8.19
C SER A 129 -25.54 2.86 -8.68
N LEU A 130 -25.01 4.06 -8.90
CA LEU A 130 -25.79 5.18 -9.43
C LEU A 130 -25.97 5.13 -10.96
N VAL A 131 -25.17 4.36 -11.66
CA VAL A 131 -25.19 4.27 -13.14
C VAL A 131 -26.02 3.07 -13.57
N GLY A 132 -25.87 1.94 -12.89
CA GLY A 132 -26.56 0.71 -13.24
C GLY A 132 -26.28 -0.46 -12.30
N THR A 133 -26.94 -1.58 -12.58
CA THR A 133 -26.76 -2.81 -11.80
C THR A 133 -25.82 -3.81 -12.47
N LYS A 134 -25.36 -3.53 -13.68
CA LYS A 134 -24.47 -4.37 -14.47
C LYS A 134 -23.10 -3.74 -14.63
N TYR A 135 -22.13 -4.55 -15.00
CA TYR A 135 -20.78 -4.10 -15.35
C TYR A 135 -20.72 -3.55 -16.75
N THR A 136 -20.09 -2.41 -16.92
CA THR A 136 -19.63 -1.91 -18.21
C THR A 136 -18.24 -2.50 -18.47
N LYS A 137 -18.04 -3.13 -19.62
CA LYS A 137 -16.75 -3.69 -20.04
C LYS A 137 -15.99 -2.70 -20.90
N SER A 138 -14.73 -2.49 -20.64
CA SER A 138 -13.82 -1.70 -21.46
C SER A 138 -12.48 -2.39 -21.60
N SER A 139 -11.67 -2.03 -22.59
CA SER A 139 -10.26 -2.44 -22.60
C SER A 139 -9.57 -1.90 -21.35
N ALA A 140 -8.69 -2.69 -20.75
CA ALA A 140 -7.92 -2.24 -19.61
C ALA A 140 -7.10 -1.02 -20.04
N SER A 141 -7.58 0.13 -19.71
CA SER A 141 -6.83 1.37 -19.73
C SER A 141 -6.43 1.67 -18.29
N THR A 142 -5.32 2.34 -18.11
CA THR A 142 -4.84 2.81 -16.82
C THR A 142 -6.01 3.29 -15.95
N LEU A 143 -6.04 2.87 -14.68
CA LEU A 143 -7.04 3.30 -13.71
C LEU A 143 -7.25 4.82 -13.80
N PRO A 144 -8.49 5.31 -13.68
CA PRO A 144 -8.78 6.77 -13.65
C PRO A 144 -8.04 7.51 -12.54
N ILE A 145 -7.61 6.80 -11.49
CA ILE A 145 -6.75 7.31 -10.40
C ILE A 145 -5.32 7.58 -10.90
N ALA A 146 -4.92 6.96 -12.00
CA ALA A 146 -3.62 7.15 -12.66
C ALA A 146 -3.67 8.15 -13.81
N SER A 147 -4.79 8.85 -14.04
CA SER A 147 -4.88 9.87 -15.08
C SER A 147 -3.98 11.10 -14.86
N ALA A 148 -3.20 11.14 -13.80
CA ALA A 148 -2.07 12.05 -13.66
C ALA A 148 -0.83 11.61 -14.47
N ALA A 149 -0.77 10.35 -14.99
CA ALA A 149 0.31 9.91 -15.87
C ALA A 149 -0.21 8.88 -16.88
N PRO A 150 -0.22 9.17 -18.19
CA PRO A 150 -0.89 8.35 -19.22
C PRO A 150 -0.28 6.96 -19.48
N ASN A 151 0.73 6.53 -18.71
CA ASN A 151 1.38 5.23 -18.84
C ASN A 151 1.67 4.56 -17.47
N ALA A 152 0.97 4.96 -16.41
CA ALA A 152 1.19 4.38 -15.10
C ALA A 152 0.63 2.94 -15.06
N THR A 153 1.47 1.97 -15.30
CA THR A 153 1.29 0.64 -14.73
C THR A 153 1.26 0.81 -13.22
N LEU A 154 0.33 0.12 -12.53
CA LEU A 154 0.35 0.03 -11.06
C LEU A 154 1.63 -0.71 -10.63
N ASP A 155 2.72 -0.01 -10.66
CA ASP A 155 3.99 -0.45 -10.08
C ASP A 155 4.04 0.15 -8.67
N LEU A 156 3.52 -0.62 -7.71
CA LEU A 156 3.54 -0.25 -6.30
C LEU A 156 4.98 0.02 -5.83
N ALA A 157 5.96 -0.70 -6.36
CA ALA A 157 7.36 -0.50 -6.02
C ALA A 157 7.86 0.85 -6.53
N SER A 158 7.55 1.22 -7.78
CA SER A 158 7.93 2.54 -8.32
C SER A 158 7.18 3.65 -7.62
N THR A 159 5.91 3.45 -7.23
CA THR A 159 5.14 4.43 -6.46
C THR A 159 5.77 4.67 -5.09
N VAL A 160 6.15 3.62 -4.36
CA VAL A 160 6.83 3.74 -3.06
C VAL A 160 8.20 4.39 -3.23
N THR A 161 8.97 4.01 -4.26
CA THR A 161 10.28 4.60 -4.55
C THR A 161 10.17 6.08 -4.94
N SER A 162 9.17 6.46 -5.73
CA SER A 162 8.91 7.85 -6.09
C SER A 162 8.49 8.67 -4.88
N LEU A 163 7.63 8.12 -4.02
CA LEU A 163 7.24 8.75 -2.77
C LEU A 163 8.46 8.96 -1.86
N GLN A 164 9.31 7.94 -1.71
CA GLN A 164 10.54 8.04 -0.94
C GLN A 164 11.49 9.11 -1.51
N SER A 165 11.68 9.15 -2.82
CA SER A 165 12.52 10.15 -3.48
C SER A 165 11.97 11.55 -3.29
N SER A 166 10.66 11.73 -3.42
CA SER A 166 9.97 13.00 -3.18
C SER A 166 10.10 13.44 -1.72
N LEU A 167 9.90 12.53 -0.77
CA LEU A 167 10.06 12.81 0.65
C LEU A 167 11.50 13.23 0.99
N THR A 168 12.50 12.56 0.42
CA THR A 168 13.92 12.88 0.65
C THR A 168 14.30 14.23 0.01
N ALA A 169 13.87 14.48 -1.22
CA ALA A 169 14.16 15.72 -1.95
C ALA A 169 13.45 16.93 -1.34
N SER A 170 12.32 16.73 -0.72
CA SER A 170 11.45 17.78 -0.19
C SER A 170 11.83 18.30 1.19
N GLY A 171 12.86 17.73 1.83
CA GLY A 171 13.21 18.07 3.21
C GLY A 171 12.20 17.53 4.24
N ALA A 172 11.36 16.57 3.86
CA ALA A 172 10.52 15.84 4.79
C ALA A 172 11.36 15.13 5.84
N LYS A 173 10.88 15.12 7.08
CA LYS A 173 11.59 14.50 8.20
C LYS A 173 10.87 13.22 8.61
N ALA A 174 11.56 12.10 8.49
CA ALA A 174 11.10 10.83 9.03
C ALA A 174 11.60 10.67 10.48
N THR A 175 10.73 10.21 11.35
CA THR A 175 11.01 9.94 12.76
C THR A 175 10.48 8.57 13.14
N LEU A 176 11.31 7.71 13.70
CA LEU A 176 10.86 6.44 14.27
C LEU A 176 10.12 6.73 15.60
N VAL A 177 8.85 6.42 15.64
CA VAL A 177 8.00 6.56 16.84
C VAL A 177 8.20 5.36 17.78
N GLY A 178 8.32 4.16 17.21
CA GLY A 178 8.48 2.92 17.97
C GLY A 178 7.96 1.71 17.22
N HIS A 179 7.32 0.82 17.95
CA HIS A 179 6.67 -0.37 17.45
C HIS A 179 5.20 -0.37 17.82
N ASP A 180 4.37 -0.80 16.88
CA ASP A 180 2.94 -1.00 17.07
C ASP A 180 2.50 -2.37 16.54
N GLN A 181 1.26 -2.76 16.85
CA GLN A 181 0.65 -3.95 16.28
C GLN A 181 -0.27 -3.55 15.12
N VAL A 182 -0.06 -4.13 13.94
CA VAL A 182 -0.94 -4.00 12.79
C VAL A 182 -1.38 -5.39 12.36
N ASP A 183 -2.67 -5.66 12.35
CA ASP A 183 -3.25 -6.98 12.04
C ASP A 183 -2.61 -8.12 12.90
N GLY A 184 -2.36 -7.83 14.19
CA GLY A 184 -1.77 -8.76 15.15
C GLY A 184 -0.28 -9.06 14.94
N ARG A 185 0.40 -8.33 14.05
CA ARG A 185 1.84 -8.47 13.76
C ARG A 185 2.59 -7.22 14.20
N ASP A 186 3.81 -7.40 14.66
CA ASP A 186 4.70 -6.31 15.07
C ASP A 186 5.16 -5.50 13.85
N ALA A 187 5.10 -4.18 13.96
CA ALA A 187 5.45 -3.24 12.90
C ALA A 187 6.22 -2.03 13.45
N TYR A 188 7.24 -1.59 12.73
CA TYR A 188 7.86 -0.29 12.96
C TYR A 188 6.86 0.80 12.64
N HIS A 189 6.76 1.82 13.49
CA HIS A 189 5.96 3.01 13.26
C HIS A 189 6.87 4.19 12.96
N VAL A 190 6.74 4.75 11.78
CA VAL A 190 7.50 5.93 11.31
C VAL A 190 6.52 7.04 10.98
N THR A 191 6.72 8.21 11.56
CA THR A 191 5.99 9.43 11.19
C THR A 191 6.83 10.26 10.23
N VAL A 192 6.21 10.72 9.15
CA VAL A 192 6.83 11.61 8.18
C VAL A 192 6.09 12.95 8.18
N SER A 193 6.81 14.02 8.53
CA SER A 193 6.31 15.38 8.45
C SER A 193 6.72 16.02 7.13
N VAL A 194 5.74 16.45 6.34
CA VAL A 194 5.96 17.09 5.05
C VAL A 194 5.81 18.59 5.19
N PRO A 195 6.77 19.41 4.71
CA PRO A 195 6.64 20.86 4.71
C PRO A 195 5.41 21.32 3.92
N THR A 196 4.62 22.22 4.49
CA THR A 196 3.35 22.70 3.90
C THR A 196 3.53 23.40 2.57
N ASP A 197 4.64 24.10 2.37
CA ASP A 197 4.94 24.80 1.10
C ASP A 197 5.01 23.83 -0.08
N LEU A 198 5.60 22.65 0.13
CA LEU A 198 5.69 21.61 -0.89
C LEU A 198 4.32 21.01 -1.20
N ILE A 199 3.52 20.75 -0.16
CA ILE A 199 2.17 20.22 -0.32
C ILE A 199 1.34 21.19 -1.15
N ASN A 200 1.36 22.47 -0.81
CA ASN A 200 0.60 23.49 -1.52
C ASN A 200 1.08 23.66 -2.97
N GLN A 201 2.38 23.50 -3.23
CA GLN A 201 2.94 23.48 -4.58
C GLN A 201 2.40 22.28 -5.40
N GLU A 202 2.42 21.07 -4.82
CA GLU A 202 1.93 19.85 -5.48
C GLU A 202 0.42 19.87 -5.69
N VAL A 203 -0.34 20.31 -4.68
CA VAL A 203 -1.80 20.49 -4.81
C VAL A 203 -2.13 21.49 -5.91
N GLY A 204 -1.40 22.58 -6.00
CA GLY A 204 -1.53 23.58 -7.07
C GLY A 204 -1.22 22.99 -8.45
N ALA A 205 -0.20 22.14 -8.55
CA ALA A 205 0.21 21.50 -9.80
C ALA A 205 -0.81 20.44 -10.27
N LEU A 206 -1.37 19.64 -9.35
CA LEU A 206 -2.34 18.58 -9.65
C LEU A 206 -3.75 19.11 -9.90
N GLY A 207 -4.16 20.13 -9.15
CA GLY A 207 -5.52 20.66 -9.18
C GLY A 207 -5.76 21.77 -10.20
N GLY A 208 -4.73 22.34 -10.80
CA GLY A 208 -4.85 23.45 -11.72
C GLY A 208 -5.70 24.61 -11.14
N ALA A 209 -6.56 25.22 -11.96
CA ALA A 209 -7.43 26.33 -11.54
C ALA A 209 -8.47 25.92 -10.48
N ALA A 210 -8.82 24.65 -10.37
CA ALA A 210 -9.80 24.16 -9.38
C ALA A 210 -9.20 24.09 -7.94
N ALA A 211 -7.89 23.97 -7.83
CA ALA A 211 -7.19 23.97 -6.53
C ALA A 211 -6.69 25.37 -6.14
N SER A 212 -6.86 26.38 -6.99
CA SER A 212 -6.47 27.75 -6.67
C SER A 212 -7.35 28.27 -5.51
N GLY A 213 -6.72 28.47 -4.35
CA GLY A 213 -7.40 28.90 -3.13
C GLY A 213 -7.56 27.81 -2.07
N VAL A 214 -7.21 26.58 -2.35
CA VAL A 214 -7.11 25.51 -1.36
C VAL A 214 -5.73 25.58 -0.70
N ALA A 215 -5.68 25.99 0.56
CA ALA A 215 -4.46 25.95 1.37
C ALA A 215 -4.54 24.76 2.33
N ILE A 216 -3.52 23.94 2.31
CA ILE A 216 -3.33 22.86 3.28
C ILE A 216 -2.45 23.42 4.41
N ASP A 217 -2.94 23.32 5.64
CA ASP A 217 -2.24 23.84 6.82
C ASP A 217 -1.24 22.82 7.38
N SER A 218 -1.57 21.53 7.29
CA SER A 218 -0.67 20.46 7.71
C SER A 218 -0.98 19.15 7.01
N VAL A 219 0.07 18.36 6.74
CA VAL A 219 -0.03 16.95 6.39
C VAL A 219 0.94 16.15 7.24
N THR A 220 0.43 15.08 7.81
CA THR A 220 1.23 14.07 8.51
C THR A 220 0.98 12.72 7.85
N VAL A 221 2.06 12.00 7.63
CA VAL A 221 2.01 10.63 7.12
C VAL A 221 2.57 9.71 8.18
N ASP A 222 1.74 8.85 8.73
CA ASP A 222 2.16 7.77 9.61
C ASP A 222 2.28 6.49 8.77
N TYR A 223 3.40 5.80 8.88
CA TYR A 223 3.76 4.65 8.05
C TYR A 223 4.23 3.50 8.93
N TRP A 224 3.59 2.34 8.76
CA TRP A 224 3.95 1.13 9.49
C TRP A 224 4.54 0.09 8.54
N VAL A 225 5.59 -0.57 8.99
CA VAL A 225 6.32 -1.60 8.24
C VAL A 225 6.44 -2.84 9.11
N TYR A 226 5.97 -3.99 8.65
CA TYR A 226 6.09 -5.25 9.39
C TYR A 226 7.55 -5.57 9.68
N VAL A 227 7.84 -5.89 10.94
CA VAL A 227 9.23 -6.19 11.39
C VAL A 227 9.78 -7.45 10.73
N ASP A 228 8.93 -8.46 10.56
CA ASP A 228 9.31 -9.80 10.08
C ASP A 228 9.56 -9.88 8.56
N SER A 229 8.89 -9.06 7.77
CA SER A 229 8.93 -9.12 6.30
C SER A 229 9.41 -7.84 5.64
N LEU A 230 9.48 -6.74 6.39
CA LEU A 230 9.75 -5.39 5.90
C LEU A 230 8.76 -4.91 4.83
N ASN A 231 7.61 -5.57 4.71
CA ASN A 231 6.54 -5.09 3.85
C ASN A 231 5.77 -3.95 4.53
N PRO A 232 5.21 -3.00 3.77
CA PRO A 232 4.26 -2.03 4.30
C PRO A 232 3.13 -2.73 5.07
N ALA A 233 2.73 -2.20 6.21
CA ALA A 233 1.64 -2.74 7.01
C ALA A 233 0.42 -1.82 6.98
N LYS A 234 0.66 -0.52 7.22
CA LYS A 234 -0.37 0.51 7.27
C LYS A 234 0.23 1.84 6.81
N LEU A 235 -0.57 2.63 6.13
CA LEU A 235 -0.33 4.05 5.86
C LEU A 235 -1.52 4.84 6.41
N GLU A 236 -1.25 5.92 7.11
CA GLU A 236 -2.28 6.86 7.53
C GLU A 236 -1.85 8.28 7.16
N LEU A 237 -2.63 8.91 6.30
CA LEU A 237 -2.42 10.29 5.87
C LEU A 237 -3.47 11.16 6.56
N LYS A 238 -3.01 12.16 7.30
CA LYS A 238 -3.86 13.18 7.92
C LYS A 238 -3.56 14.53 7.26
N ALA A 239 -4.58 15.14 6.68
CA ALA A 239 -4.50 16.47 6.09
C ALA A 239 -5.50 17.39 6.77
N ASN A 240 -5.07 18.61 7.11
CA ASN A 240 -5.92 19.63 7.68
C ASN A 240 -5.84 20.91 6.85
N SER A 241 -6.99 21.53 6.68
CA SER A 241 -7.14 22.82 6.00
C SER A 241 -8.25 23.61 6.67
N ALA A 242 -7.98 24.84 7.09
CA ALA A 242 -8.98 25.73 7.66
C ALA A 242 -10.13 26.06 6.70
N THR A 243 -9.87 26.00 5.38
CA THR A 243 -10.85 26.29 4.34
C THR A 243 -11.61 25.06 3.88
N VAL A 244 -10.91 23.95 3.68
CA VAL A 244 -11.48 22.72 3.07
C VAL A 244 -11.92 21.72 4.14
N GLY A 245 -11.31 21.71 5.31
CA GLY A 245 -11.63 20.79 6.40
C GLY A 245 -10.52 19.81 6.70
N ASN A 246 -10.88 18.69 7.29
CA ASN A 246 -9.93 17.64 7.69
C ASN A 246 -10.21 16.33 6.99
N LEU A 247 -9.16 15.63 6.62
CA LEU A 247 -9.23 14.35 5.96
C LEU A 247 -8.23 13.39 6.61
N THR A 248 -8.68 12.19 6.90
CA THR A 248 -7.81 11.07 7.25
C THR A 248 -8.05 9.93 6.27
N VAL A 249 -6.98 9.47 5.63
CA VAL A 249 -6.99 8.29 4.76
C VAL A 249 -6.15 7.22 5.42
N THR A 250 -6.73 6.08 5.70
CA THR A 250 -6.05 4.91 6.23
C THR A 250 -6.01 3.81 5.17
N LEU A 251 -4.85 3.22 4.94
CA LEU A 251 -4.63 2.07 4.07
C LEU A 251 -3.94 0.98 4.87
N ILE A 252 -4.50 -0.21 4.91
CA ILE A 252 -3.92 -1.40 5.54
C ILE A 252 -3.61 -2.40 4.44
N LEU A 253 -2.42 -3.01 4.48
CA LEU A 253 -1.94 -3.97 3.50
C LEU A 253 -1.65 -5.29 4.20
N THR A 254 -2.30 -6.35 3.73
CA THR A 254 -2.25 -7.68 4.35
C THR A 254 -2.14 -8.79 3.31
N ARG A 255 -2.11 -10.04 3.74
CA ARG A 255 -2.18 -11.24 2.89
C ARG A 255 -1.17 -11.21 1.72
N TYR A 256 0.03 -10.73 1.97
CA TYR A 256 1.12 -10.68 1.00
C TYR A 256 1.45 -12.07 0.46
N ASN A 257 1.58 -12.18 -0.86
CA ASN A 257 1.94 -13.40 -1.58
C ASN A 257 1.01 -14.60 -1.32
N GLN A 258 -0.21 -14.34 -0.84
CA GLN A 258 -1.24 -15.38 -0.71
C GLN A 258 -2.02 -15.53 -2.03
N PRO A 259 -2.49 -16.74 -2.36
CA PRO A 259 -3.27 -16.95 -3.57
C PRO A 259 -4.53 -16.07 -3.59
N VAL A 260 -4.73 -15.33 -4.68
CA VAL A 260 -5.93 -14.53 -4.93
C VAL A 260 -6.65 -15.08 -6.17
N SER A 261 -7.98 -14.93 -6.21
CA SER A 261 -8.82 -15.37 -7.32
C SER A 261 -9.60 -14.21 -7.88
N ILE A 262 -9.03 -13.55 -8.89
CA ILE A 262 -9.66 -12.44 -9.60
C ILE A 262 -10.22 -12.98 -10.91
N LYS A 263 -11.54 -12.83 -11.11
CA LYS A 263 -12.26 -13.38 -12.27
C LYS A 263 -13.14 -12.31 -12.90
N ALA A 264 -13.33 -12.39 -14.22
CA ALA A 264 -14.32 -11.58 -14.90
C ALA A 264 -15.74 -11.88 -14.36
N PRO A 265 -16.63 -10.89 -14.35
CA PRO A 265 -18.04 -11.11 -14.06
C PRO A 265 -18.66 -12.10 -15.05
N ALA A 266 -19.76 -12.74 -14.67
CA ALA A 266 -20.52 -13.60 -15.60
C ALA A 266 -21.11 -12.74 -16.75
N ASP A 267 -21.26 -13.33 -17.93
CA ASP A 267 -21.80 -12.60 -19.10
C ASP A 267 -23.18 -11.98 -18.83
N SER A 268 -24.00 -12.60 -18.00
CA SER A 268 -25.30 -12.07 -17.57
C SER A 268 -25.22 -10.82 -16.71
N GLU A 269 -24.09 -10.55 -16.10
CA GLU A 269 -23.81 -9.38 -15.25
C GLU A 269 -23.19 -8.24 -16.02
N ILE A 270 -22.84 -8.43 -17.31
CA ILE A 270 -22.24 -7.43 -18.18
C ILE A 270 -23.34 -6.79 -19.03
N GLU A 271 -23.25 -5.48 -19.29
CA GLU A 271 -24.15 -4.79 -20.20
C GLU A 271 -23.99 -5.32 -21.63
N ALA A 272 -25.13 -5.56 -22.30
CA ALA A 272 -25.13 -6.04 -23.67
C ALA A 272 -24.66 -4.93 -24.65
N GLY A 273 -23.71 -5.26 -25.55
CA GLY A 273 -23.28 -4.36 -26.62
C GLY A 273 -22.01 -3.56 -26.32
N GLN A 274 -21.23 -3.98 -25.34
CA GLN A 274 -19.91 -3.39 -25.02
C GLN A 274 -18.77 -4.32 -25.44
#